data_60f1646c6543d2c73327ae3b6d8a9e7e
#
_entry.id   60f1646c6543d2c73327ae3b6d8a9e7e
#
_cell.length_a   1.000
_cell.length_b   1.000
_cell.length_c   1.000
_cell.angle_alpha   90.00
_cell.angle_beta   90.00
_cell.angle_gamma   90.00
#
_symmetry.space_group_name_H-M   'P 1'
#
loop_
_entity.id
_entity.type
_entity.pdbx_description
1 polymer ?
#
loop_
_entity_poly.entity_id
_entity_poly.type
_entity_poly.pdbx_seq_one_letter_code
_entity_poly.pdbx_strand_id
1 'polypeptide(L)'
;MLILGIESSCDDTSVALLDCSDKGFFVVSEKTASQIDVHKKYGGVVPEIAGRMHAEKIVPLIEAVLENQPKPDVIAVTAGPGLITGLLVGVEAARTLSYAWDIPLVATNHIEGHIYSTQVINPQLENAPTTQPEIQFPALALIVSGGHTELILMTNHGEYKILGSTRDDAAGECFDKVAKLIGLPYPGGPQISKLALEGNTKAIHFPRPMLDSGDYHFSFSGLKTAALYWLRDNGLSEASYKQTGQELTINDFCASFEQTIIDVLIHKTVKAAEEYKPKTIILGGGVSANKKLRKTLQTEINTIFPDISVQIPVLKYAMDNGAMIAAASYHHALKKEFTSWKEITVDPNWKVDA
;
A
#
# COMPACT_ATOMS: atom_id res chain seq x y z
N MET A 1 -7.86 -23.71 -5.72
CA MET A 1 -7.28 -23.13 -6.96
C MET A 1 -5.92 -22.54 -6.61
N LEU A 2 -4.87 -23.03 -7.28
CA LEU A 2 -3.53 -22.51 -7.09
C LEU A 2 -3.29 -21.31 -8.00
N ILE A 3 -2.97 -20.15 -7.42
CA ILE A 3 -2.73 -18.91 -8.16
C ILE A 3 -1.30 -18.44 -7.91
N LEU A 4 -0.54 -18.26 -9.01
CA LEU A 4 0.78 -17.64 -8.97
C LEU A 4 0.64 -16.13 -9.16
N GLY A 5 0.90 -15.35 -8.11
CA GLY A 5 0.88 -13.90 -8.14
C GLY A 5 2.28 -13.31 -8.35
N ILE A 6 2.39 -12.35 -9.27
CA ILE A 6 3.62 -11.64 -9.61
C ILE A 6 3.42 -10.15 -9.41
N GLU A 7 4.28 -9.54 -8.59
CA GLU A 7 4.29 -8.10 -8.30
C GLU A 7 5.65 -7.50 -8.65
N SER A 8 5.64 -6.41 -9.43
CA SER A 8 6.85 -5.67 -9.85
C SER A 8 6.56 -4.20 -10.17
N SER A 9 5.54 -3.62 -9.57
CA SER A 9 5.05 -2.25 -9.93
C SER A 9 5.93 -1.12 -9.44
N CYS A 10 6.77 -1.32 -8.40
CA CYS A 10 7.58 -0.27 -7.80
C CYS A 10 9.02 -0.71 -7.52
N ASP A 11 9.38 -0.99 -6.27
CA ASP A 11 10.75 -1.32 -5.85
C ASP A 11 10.87 -2.68 -5.14
N ASP A 12 9.80 -3.47 -5.15
CA ASP A 12 9.81 -4.85 -4.70
C ASP A 12 9.50 -5.81 -5.85
N THR A 13 10.37 -6.82 -6.08
CA THR A 13 10.06 -7.94 -6.95
C THR A 13 9.53 -9.07 -6.09
N SER A 14 8.27 -9.44 -6.25
CA SER A 14 7.65 -10.45 -5.39
C SER A 14 6.86 -11.48 -6.20
N VAL A 15 7.00 -12.73 -5.81
CA VAL A 15 6.26 -13.86 -6.39
C VAL A 15 5.68 -14.67 -5.24
N ALA A 16 4.43 -15.11 -5.36
CA ALA A 16 3.78 -15.95 -4.37
C ALA A 16 2.85 -16.97 -5.04
N LEU A 17 2.80 -18.17 -4.50
CA LEU A 17 1.84 -19.20 -4.83
C LEU A 17 0.83 -19.31 -3.69
N LEU A 18 -0.45 -19.10 -3.98
CA LEU A 18 -1.55 -19.20 -3.02
C LEU A 18 -2.50 -20.34 -3.38
N ASP A 19 -2.97 -21.06 -2.37
CA ASP A 19 -4.17 -21.90 -2.48
C ASP A 19 -5.39 -21.06 -2.09
N CYS A 20 -6.17 -20.67 -3.11
CA CYS A 20 -7.33 -19.82 -2.99
C CYS A 20 -8.63 -20.65 -3.09
N SER A 21 -9.50 -20.43 -2.13
CA SER A 21 -10.82 -21.09 -2.05
C SER A 21 -11.79 -20.23 -1.22
N ASP A 22 -13.04 -20.64 -1.15
CA ASP A 22 -14.06 -20.01 -0.27
C ASP A 22 -13.69 -20.05 1.22
N LYS A 23 -12.69 -20.89 1.60
CA LYS A 23 -12.19 -21.01 2.98
C LYS A 23 -11.10 -20.00 3.31
N GLY A 24 -10.52 -19.36 2.30
CA GLY A 24 -9.45 -18.38 2.46
C GLY A 24 -8.37 -18.45 1.39
N PHE A 25 -7.44 -17.51 1.46
CA PHE A 25 -6.31 -17.36 0.55
C PHE A 25 -5.02 -17.71 1.30
N PHE A 26 -4.61 -18.96 1.19
CA PHE A 26 -3.51 -19.52 1.97
C PHE A 26 -2.20 -19.47 1.19
N VAL A 27 -1.18 -18.87 1.79
CA VAL A 27 0.16 -18.83 1.20
C VAL A 27 0.78 -20.24 1.25
N VAL A 28 1.11 -20.78 0.08
CA VAL A 28 1.84 -22.04 -0.10
C VAL A 28 3.35 -21.77 -0.11
N SER A 29 3.77 -20.82 -0.94
CA SER A 29 5.17 -20.39 -1.05
C SER A 29 5.23 -18.94 -1.50
N GLU A 30 6.21 -18.18 -1.01
CA GLU A 30 6.42 -16.79 -1.41
C GLU A 30 7.86 -16.36 -1.27
N LYS A 31 8.31 -15.48 -2.15
CA LYS A 31 9.63 -14.83 -2.10
C LYS A 31 9.53 -13.40 -2.57
N THR A 32 10.22 -12.52 -1.87
CA THR A 32 10.33 -11.09 -2.23
C THR A 32 11.81 -10.67 -2.23
N ALA A 33 12.20 -9.94 -3.25
CA ALA A 33 13.49 -9.27 -3.34
C ALA A 33 13.26 -7.76 -3.32
N SER A 34 13.49 -7.14 -2.16
CA SER A 34 13.36 -5.70 -1.98
C SER A 34 14.59 -4.96 -2.50
N GLN A 35 14.34 -3.82 -3.11
CA GLN A 35 15.36 -2.94 -3.67
C GLN A 35 15.64 -1.71 -2.78
N ILE A 36 15.06 -1.65 -1.57
CA ILE A 36 15.16 -0.52 -0.64
C ILE A 36 16.62 -0.12 -0.40
N ASP A 37 17.53 -1.08 -0.17
CA ASP A 37 18.96 -0.79 0.10
C ASP A 37 19.68 -0.13 -1.08
N VAL A 38 19.22 -0.38 -2.30
CA VAL A 38 19.75 0.27 -3.50
C VAL A 38 19.20 1.68 -3.61
N HIS A 39 17.89 1.82 -3.52
CA HIS A 39 17.20 3.11 -3.68
C HIS A 39 17.46 4.09 -2.54
N LYS A 40 17.78 3.60 -1.34
CA LYS A 40 18.22 4.41 -0.20
C LYS A 40 19.41 5.31 -0.54
N LYS A 41 20.33 4.87 -1.39
CA LYS A 41 21.50 5.64 -1.81
C LYS A 41 21.11 6.88 -2.65
N TYR A 42 19.94 6.83 -3.29
CA TYR A 42 19.42 7.91 -4.14
C TYR A 42 18.38 8.77 -3.41
N GLY A 43 17.94 8.31 -2.22
CA GLY A 43 16.91 8.98 -1.45
C GLY A 43 15.50 8.84 -2.03
N GLY A 44 15.24 7.75 -2.77
CA GLY A 44 13.96 7.40 -3.38
C GLY A 44 14.13 6.47 -4.57
N VAL A 45 13.04 5.94 -5.09
CA VAL A 45 13.03 4.98 -6.20
C VAL A 45 13.51 5.63 -7.49
N VAL A 46 14.43 4.96 -8.20
CA VAL A 46 14.92 5.34 -9.53
C VAL A 46 14.37 4.32 -10.54
N PRO A 47 13.40 4.70 -11.40
CA PRO A 47 12.64 3.75 -12.22
C PRO A 47 13.50 2.87 -13.14
N GLU A 48 14.55 3.44 -13.74
CA GLU A 48 15.45 2.66 -14.61
C GLU A 48 16.23 1.60 -13.84
N ILE A 49 16.70 1.91 -12.63
CA ILE A 49 17.38 0.96 -11.76
C ILE A 49 16.41 -0.12 -11.32
N ALA A 50 15.19 0.27 -10.92
CA ALA A 50 14.15 -0.66 -10.51
C ALA A 50 13.84 -1.69 -11.61
N GLY A 51 13.62 -1.24 -12.85
CA GLY A 51 13.35 -2.13 -13.97
C GLY A 51 14.46 -3.16 -14.22
N ARG A 52 15.73 -2.75 -14.15
CA ARG A 52 16.88 -3.67 -14.30
C ARG A 52 16.93 -4.70 -13.18
N MET A 53 16.68 -4.29 -11.94
CA MET A 53 16.70 -5.21 -10.80
C MET A 53 15.52 -6.19 -10.85
N HIS A 54 14.34 -5.76 -11.30
CA HIS A 54 13.22 -6.68 -11.54
C HIS A 54 13.61 -7.76 -12.56
N ALA A 55 14.23 -7.37 -13.69
CA ALA A 55 14.66 -8.32 -14.73
C ALA A 55 15.69 -9.33 -14.21
N GLU A 56 16.57 -8.94 -13.29
CA GLU A 56 17.55 -9.84 -12.68
C GLU A 56 16.93 -10.81 -11.68
N LYS A 57 15.85 -10.42 -10.99
CA LYS A 57 15.29 -11.16 -9.86
C LYS A 57 14.07 -12.02 -10.22
N ILE A 58 13.30 -11.65 -11.23
CA ILE A 58 11.99 -12.26 -11.47
C ILE A 58 12.07 -13.77 -11.72
N VAL A 59 12.97 -14.24 -12.59
CA VAL A 59 13.10 -15.67 -12.91
C VAL A 59 13.59 -16.47 -11.71
N PRO A 60 14.69 -16.11 -11.02
CA PRO A 60 15.10 -16.81 -9.79
C PRO A 60 14.01 -16.87 -8.70
N LEU A 61 13.17 -15.83 -8.57
CA LEU A 61 12.09 -15.84 -7.59
C LEU A 61 10.97 -16.79 -7.99
N ILE A 62 10.60 -16.83 -9.28
CA ILE A 62 9.61 -17.78 -9.81
C ILE A 62 10.08 -19.23 -9.58
N GLU A 63 11.34 -19.54 -9.94
CA GLU A 63 11.92 -20.86 -9.70
C GLU A 63 11.90 -21.25 -8.23
N ALA A 64 12.30 -20.34 -7.33
CA ALA A 64 12.34 -20.60 -5.90
C ALA A 64 10.95 -20.75 -5.27
N VAL A 65 9.93 -20.06 -5.78
CA VAL A 65 8.54 -20.18 -5.29
C VAL A 65 7.91 -21.49 -5.76
N LEU A 66 8.23 -21.94 -6.95
CA LEU A 66 7.66 -23.15 -7.55
C LEU A 66 8.49 -24.43 -7.27
N GLU A 67 9.62 -24.30 -6.59
CA GLU A 67 10.45 -25.45 -6.21
C GLU A 67 9.64 -26.46 -5.38
N ASN A 68 9.51 -27.69 -5.89
CA ASN A 68 8.72 -28.76 -5.28
C ASN A 68 7.22 -28.42 -5.09
N GLN A 69 6.69 -27.43 -5.80
CA GLN A 69 5.28 -27.10 -5.78
C GLN A 69 4.55 -27.61 -7.04
N PRO A 70 3.25 -27.86 -6.94
CA PRO A 70 2.46 -28.17 -8.13
C PRO A 70 2.39 -26.96 -9.07
N LYS A 71 2.13 -27.24 -10.35
CA LYS A 71 1.88 -26.21 -11.36
C LYS A 71 0.65 -25.37 -10.97
N PRO A 72 0.70 -24.02 -11.07
CA PRO A 72 -0.45 -23.19 -10.78
C PRO A 72 -1.59 -23.40 -11.79
N ASP A 73 -2.82 -23.18 -11.34
CA ASP A 73 -4.01 -23.20 -12.19
C ASP A 73 -4.19 -21.87 -12.95
N VAL A 74 -3.72 -20.77 -12.34
CA VAL A 74 -3.84 -19.40 -12.88
C VAL A 74 -2.55 -18.63 -12.60
N ILE A 75 -2.15 -17.78 -13.53
CA ILE A 75 -1.09 -16.78 -13.35
C ILE A 75 -1.76 -15.42 -13.21
N ALA A 76 -1.40 -14.67 -12.19
CA ALA A 76 -1.83 -13.31 -11.94
C ALA A 76 -0.63 -12.37 -11.93
N VAL A 77 -0.75 -11.21 -12.52
CA VAL A 77 0.34 -10.23 -12.58
C VAL A 77 -0.19 -8.81 -12.47
N THR A 78 0.52 -7.97 -11.75
CA THR A 78 0.23 -6.54 -11.71
C THR A 78 0.48 -5.94 -13.10
N ALA A 79 -0.58 -5.44 -13.72
CA ALA A 79 -0.52 -4.77 -15.02
C ALA A 79 -0.60 -3.23 -14.88
N GLY A 80 -0.89 -2.71 -13.68
CA GLY A 80 -0.95 -1.29 -13.32
C GLY A 80 -1.80 -1.06 -12.06
N PRO A 81 -1.78 0.17 -11.53
CA PRO A 81 -0.82 1.23 -11.80
C PRO A 81 0.59 0.92 -11.29
N GLY A 82 1.60 1.72 -11.73
CA GLY A 82 2.97 1.56 -11.26
C GLY A 82 4.03 2.08 -12.23
N LEU A 83 5.30 1.80 -11.94
CA LEU A 83 6.42 2.17 -12.79
C LEU A 83 6.45 1.30 -14.04
N ILE A 84 6.33 1.91 -15.22
CA ILE A 84 6.25 1.19 -16.49
C ILE A 84 7.38 0.18 -16.70
N THR A 85 8.61 0.53 -16.30
CA THR A 85 9.78 -0.32 -16.44
C THR A 85 9.71 -1.58 -15.58
N GLY A 86 9.13 -1.49 -14.39
CA GLY A 86 8.89 -2.62 -13.50
C GLY A 86 7.70 -3.47 -13.99
N LEU A 87 6.57 -2.84 -14.27
CA LEU A 87 5.36 -3.51 -14.78
C LEU A 87 5.65 -4.38 -16.00
N LEU A 88 6.42 -3.85 -16.98
CA LEU A 88 6.81 -4.60 -18.17
C LEU A 88 7.54 -5.90 -17.84
N VAL A 89 8.42 -5.91 -16.86
CA VAL A 89 9.18 -7.11 -16.47
C VAL A 89 8.25 -8.20 -15.95
N GLY A 90 7.33 -7.84 -15.01
CA GLY A 90 6.36 -8.79 -14.46
C GLY A 90 5.42 -9.33 -15.52
N VAL A 91 4.87 -8.44 -16.35
CA VAL A 91 3.92 -8.81 -17.43
C VAL A 91 4.59 -9.70 -18.48
N GLU A 92 5.85 -9.44 -18.90
CA GLU A 92 6.54 -10.31 -19.86
C GLU A 92 6.89 -11.68 -19.26
N ALA A 93 7.23 -11.74 -17.96
CA ALA A 93 7.40 -13.01 -17.26
C ALA A 93 6.09 -13.82 -17.22
N ALA A 94 4.98 -13.18 -16.79
CA ALA A 94 3.67 -13.81 -16.72
C ALA A 94 3.16 -14.26 -18.10
N ARG A 95 3.33 -13.43 -19.12
CA ARG A 95 3.00 -13.72 -20.52
C ARG A 95 3.74 -14.97 -21.02
N THR A 96 5.06 -15.04 -20.77
CA THR A 96 5.90 -16.16 -21.17
C THR A 96 5.48 -17.45 -20.48
N LEU A 97 5.19 -17.41 -19.18
CA LEU A 97 4.71 -18.56 -18.42
C LEU A 97 3.33 -19.04 -18.91
N SER A 98 2.39 -18.10 -19.13
CA SER A 98 1.06 -18.41 -19.64
C SER A 98 1.15 -19.11 -21.00
N TYR A 99 1.97 -18.61 -21.91
CA TYR A 99 2.19 -19.24 -23.21
C TYR A 99 2.83 -20.63 -23.10
N ALA A 100 3.95 -20.72 -22.35
CA ALA A 100 4.74 -21.94 -22.25
C ALA A 100 4.00 -23.08 -21.54
N TRP A 101 3.14 -22.75 -20.59
CA TRP A 101 2.43 -23.71 -19.76
C TRP A 101 0.98 -23.92 -20.14
N ASP A 102 0.45 -23.14 -21.07
CA ASP A 102 -0.96 -23.12 -21.44
C ASP A 102 -1.88 -22.92 -20.21
N ILE A 103 -1.55 -21.88 -19.42
CA ILE A 103 -2.27 -21.51 -18.20
C ILE A 103 -2.95 -20.16 -18.38
N PRO A 104 -4.22 -19.99 -17.92
CA PRO A 104 -4.92 -18.71 -17.95
C PRO A 104 -4.15 -17.61 -17.21
N LEU A 105 -4.22 -16.38 -17.75
CA LEU A 105 -3.56 -15.20 -17.22
C LEU A 105 -4.61 -14.17 -16.79
N VAL A 106 -4.41 -13.60 -15.60
CA VAL A 106 -5.20 -12.48 -15.06
C VAL A 106 -4.32 -11.25 -14.96
N ALA A 107 -4.71 -10.17 -15.66
CA ALA A 107 -4.17 -8.84 -15.41
C ALA A 107 -4.83 -8.28 -14.14
N THR A 108 -4.03 -7.93 -13.14
CA THR A 108 -4.54 -7.50 -11.83
C THR A 108 -4.16 -6.05 -11.57
N ASN A 109 -5.09 -5.28 -11.01
CA ASN A 109 -4.82 -3.92 -10.58
C ASN A 109 -4.09 -3.93 -9.25
N HIS A 110 -2.99 -3.16 -9.14
CA HIS A 110 -2.16 -3.06 -7.95
C HIS A 110 -2.94 -2.58 -6.70
N ILE A 111 -3.84 -1.62 -6.89
CA ILE A 111 -4.67 -1.07 -5.80
C ILE A 111 -5.65 -2.13 -5.28
N GLU A 112 -6.21 -2.93 -6.19
CA GLU A 112 -7.02 -4.09 -5.82
C GLU A 112 -6.21 -5.09 -5.01
N GLY A 113 -4.94 -5.33 -5.37
CA GLY A 113 -4.01 -6.11 -4.55
C GLY A 113 -3.93 -5.62 -3.11
N HIS A 114 -3.75 -4.33 -2.90
CA HIS A 114 -3.72 -3.76 -1.55
C HIS A 114 -5.02 -3.94 -0.77
N ILE A 115 -6.18 -3.89 -1.44
CA ILE A 115 -7.47 -4.17 -0.81
C ILE A 115 -7.51 -5.62 -0.30
N TYR A 116 -7.14 -6.57 -1.17
CA TYR A 116 -7.16 -8.00 -0.83
C TYR A 116 -5.98 -8.47 0.02
N SER A 117 -4.99 -7.63 0.27
CA SER A 117 -3.88 -7.95 1.20
C SER A 117 -4.36 -8.30 2.61
N THR A 118 -5.55 -7.78 3.01
CA THR A 118 -6.20 -8.09 4.29
C THR A 118 -6.74 -9.52 4.37
N GLN A 119 -6.89 -10.18 3.22
CA GLN A 119 -7.48 -11.51 3.08
C GLN A 119 -6.43 -12.62 3.05
N VAL A 120 -5.14 -12.27 2.96
CA VAL A 120 -4.05 -13.24 2.85
C VAL A 120 -3.78 -13.90 4.20
N ILE A 121 -3.79 -15.23 4.22
CA ILE A 121 -3.46 -16.06 5.38
C ILE A 121 -2.13 -16.77 5.11
N ASN A 122 -1.15 -16.54 5.98
CA ASN A 122 0.09 -17.32 5.94
C ASN A 122 0.18 -18.20 7.19
N PRO A 123 -0.05 -19.50 7.07
CA PRO A 123 -0.04 -20.43 8.20
C PRO A 123 1.33 -20.56 8.90
N GLN A 124 2.39 -20.08 8.28
CA GLN A 124 3.76 -20.11 8.82
C GLN A 124 4.05 -18.93 9.76
N LEU A 125 3.19 -17.90 9.78
CA LEU A 125 3.35 -16.75 10.68
C LEU A 125 2.83 -17.10 12.08
N GLU A 126 3.56 -16.65 13.08
CA GLU A 126 3.10 -16.69 14.46
C GLU A 126 1.80 -15.88 14.61
N ASN A 127 0.78 -16.46 15.24
CA ASN A 127 -0.55 -15.85 15.36
C ASN A 127 -1.27 -15.55 14.03
N ALA A 128 -1.00 -16.32 12.98
CA ALA A 128 -1.76 -16.22 11.74
C ALA A 128 -3.26 -16.47 12.01
N PRO A 129 -4.17 -15.70 11.39
CA PRO A 129 -5.58 -15.99 11.47
C PRO A 129 -5.86 -17.37 10.85
N THR A 130 -6.76 -18.14 11.45
CA THR A 130 -7.15 -19.46 10.95
C THR A 130 -8.27 -19.39 9.92
N THR A 131 -8.95 -18.26 9.86
CA THR A 131 -10.05 -17.99 8.94
C THR A 131 -9.89 -16.62 8.31
N GLN A 132 -10.27 -16.52 7.06
CA GLN A 132 -10.31 -15.25 6.34
C GLN A 132 -11.46 -14.38 6.90
N PRO A 133 -11.19 -13.08 7.20
CA PRO A 133 -12.27 -12.17 7.55
C PRO A 133 -13.11 -11.88 6.29
N GLU A 134 -14.43 -12.10 6.37
CA GLU A 134 -15.34 -11.83 5.26
C GLU A 134 -15.43 -10.32 4.98
N ILE A 135 -15.31 -9.91 3.70
CA ILE A 135 -15.61 -8.55 3.28
C ILE A 135 -17.13 -8.43 3.08
N GLN A 136 -17.80 -7.73 3.98
CA GLN A 136 -19.23 -7.44 3.84
C GLN A 136 -19.43 -6.13 3.11
N PHE A 137 -20.31 -6.14 2.11
CA PHE A 137 -20.60 -4.98 1.27
C PHE A 137 -21.80 -4.15 1.76
N PRO A 138 -21.82 -2.83 1.47
CA PRO A 138 -20.74 -2.08 0.87
C PRO A 138 -19.51 -2.04 1.77
N ALA A 139 -18.30 -2.02 1.17
CA ALA A 139 -17.05 -1.85 1.88
C ALA A 139 -16.36 -0.55 1.47
N LEU A 140 -15.65 0.08 2.39
CA LEU A 140 -14.89 1.31 2.16
C LEU A 140 -13.39 1.01 2.37
N ALA A 141 -12.58 1.17 1.33
CA ALA A 141 -11.14 0.97 1.41
C ALA A 141 -10.40 2.32 1.47
N LEU A 142 -9.56 2.49 2.49
CA LEU A 142 -8.56 3.54 2.57
C LEU A 142 -7.22 2.95 2.14
N ILE A 143 -6.77 3.29 0.94
CA ILE A 143 -5.48 2.84 0.40
C ILE A 143 -4.48 3.97 0.52
N VAL A 144 -3.39 3.73 1.27
CA VAL A 144 -2.35 4.73 1.55
C VAL A 144 -0.97 4.11 1.34
N SER A 145 -0.27 4.56 0.30
CA SER A 145 1.07 4.08 -0.07
C SER A 145 2.03 5.23 -0.41
N GLY A 146 3.20 4.90 -0.93
CA GLY A 146 4.15 5.88 -1.48
C GLY A 146 3.59 6.64 -2.68
N GLY A 147 2.82 5.97 -3.54
CA GLY A 147 2.26 6.56 -4.76
C GLY A 147 0.77 6.91 -4.69
N HIS A 148 0.02 6.33 -3.76
CA HIS A 148 -1.44 6.43 -3.75
C HIS A 148 -1.97 6.85 -2.37
N THR A 149 -3.01 7.68 -2.39
CA THR A 149 -3.85 7.98 -1.23
C THR A 149 -5.28 8.11 -1.75
N GLU A 150 -6.09 7.08 -1.50
CA GLU A 150 -7.41 6.92 -2.11
C GLU A 150 -8.44 6.40 -1.11
N LEU A 151 -9.67 6.89 -1.23
CA LEU A 151 -10.87 6.32 -0.63
C LEU A 151 -11.70 5.67 -1.74
N ILE A 152 -11.97 4.37 -1.61
CA ILE A 152 -12.61 3.53 -2.62
C ILE A 152 -13.81 2.84 -1.99
N LEU A 153 -14.98 3.00 -2.60
CA LEU A 153 -16.18 2.27 -2.24
C LEU A 153 -16.26 0.99 -3.08
N MET A 154 -16.49 -0.14 -2.42
CA MET A 154 -16.75 -1.43 -3.04
C MET A 154 -18.22 -1.80 -2.85
N THR A 155 -18.93 -2.05 -3.94
CA THR A 155 -20.31 -2.55 -3.89
C THR A 155 -20.37 -4.07 -3.96
N ASN A 156 -19.35 -4.68 -4.56
CA ASN A 156 -19.16 -6.13 -4.67
C ASN A 156 -17.67 -6.42 -4.96
N HIS A 157 -17.27 -7.70 -5.02
CA HIS A 157 -15.96 -8.11 -5.53
C HIS A 157 -15.79 -7.72 -7.01
N GLY A 158 -14.74 -6.93 -7.30
CA GLY A 158 -14.45 -6.41 -8.62
C GLY A 158 -15.29 -5.18 -9.03
N GLU A 159 -16.07 -4.61 -8.12
CA GLU A 159 -16.89 -3.41 -8.39
C GLU A 159 -16.44 -2.26 -7.49
N TYR A 160 -15.75 -1.29 -8.05
CA TYR A 160 -15.12 -0.20 -7.34
C TYR A 160 -15.63 1.16 -7.79
N LYS A 161 -15.57 2.13 -6.88
CA LYS A 161 -15.78 3.55 -7.16
C LYS A 161 -14.80 4.37 -6.33
N ILE A 162 -13.92 5.11 -6.97
CA ILE A 162 -13.04 6.05 -6.30
C ILE A 162 -13.88 7.24 -5.81
N LEU A 163 -14.01 7.40 -4.49
CA LEU A 163 -14.70 8.54 -3.87
C LEU A 163 -13.80 9.77 -3.83
N GLY A 164 -12.52 9.56 -3.60
CA GLY A 164 -11.51 10.61 -3.58
C GLY A 164 -10.11 10.06 -3.64
N SER A 165 -9.21 10.83 -4.22
CA SER A 165 -7.78 10.53 -4.36
C SER A 165 -6.96 11.77 -4.03
N THR A 166 -5.66 11.60 -3.81
CA THR A 166 -4.77 12.77 -3.66
C THR A 166 -4.70 13.56 -4.95
N ARG A 167 -4.68 14.90 -4.82
CA ARG A 167 -4.53 15.83 -5.93
C ARG A 167 -3.08 16.20 -6.22
N ASP A 168 -2.17 15.78 -5.34
CA ASP A 168 -0.74 16.07 -5.42
C ASP A 168 0.08 14.94 -4.77
N ASP A 169 1.00 15.22 -3.85
CA ASP A 169 1.80 14.20 -3.17
C ASP A 169 0.89 13.18 -2.46
N ALA A 170 1.20 11.89 -2.57
CA ALA A 170 0.60 10.87 -1.71
C ALA A 170 1.11 11.02 -0.26
N ALA A 171 0.39 10.45 0.71
CA ALA A 171 0.79 10.56 2.12
C ALA A 171 2.17 9.94 2.37
N GLY A 172 2.47 8.77 1.79
CA GLY A 172 3.79 8.14 1.92
C GLY A 172 4.91 8.96 1.28
N GLU A 173 4.67 9.50 0.09
CA GLU A 173 5.59 10.42 -0.58
C GLU A 173 5.85 11.69 0.26
N CYS A 174 4.82 12.22 0.91
CA CYS A 174 4.95 13.36 1.82
C CYS A 174 5.83 13.01 3.02
N PHE A 175 5.65 11.82 3.62
CA PHE A 175 6.56 11.32 4.67
C PHE A 175 8.01 11.25 4.20
N ASP A 176 8.27 10.67 3.03
CA ASP A 176 9.62 10.51 2.49
C ASP A 176 10.29 11.86 2.19
N LYS A 177 9.53 12.78 1.58
CA LYS A 177 10.03 14.13 1.27
C LYS A 177 10.38 14.92 2.54
N VAL A 178 9.53 14.84 3.58
CA VAL A 178 9.80 15.56 4.85
C VAL A 178 10.92 14.88 5.64
N ALA A 179 11.00 13.57 5.66
CA ALA A 179 12.12 12.84 6.24
C ALA A 179 13.46 13.28 5.63
N LYS A 180 13.52 13.44 4.31
CA LYS A 180 14.70 13.95 3.61
C LYS A 180 15.07 15.36 4.04
N LEU A 181 14.09 16.27 4.29
CA LEU A 181 14.34 17.63 4.77
C LEU A 181 15.04 17.67 6.14
N ILE A 182 14.78 16.66 6.98
CA ILE A 182 15.37 16.54 8.33
C ILE A 182 16.52 15.54 8.39
N GLY A 183 17.07 15.15 7.24
CA GLY A 183 18.26 14.29 7.14
C GLY A 183 18.03 12.81 7.45
N LEU A 184 16.77 12.34 7.51
CA LEU A 184 16.46 10.92 7.74
C LEU A 184 16.59 10.10 6.45
N PRO A 185 17.00 8.83 6.56
CA PRO A 185 17.16 7.96 5.40
C PRO A 185 15.82 7.49 4.82
N TYR A 186 15.84 7.15 3.53
CA TYR A 186 14.73 6.45 2.86
C TYR A 186 14.63 4.97 3.32
N PRO A 187 13.42 4.40 3.48
CA PRO A 187 12.12 5.08 3.45
C PRO A 187 11.87 5.94 4.69
N GLY A 188 11.35 7.13 4.47
CA GLY A 188 11.23 8.16 5.51
C GLY A 188 10.10 7.92 6.50
N GLY A 189 8.97 7.37 6.05
CA GLY A 189 7.80 7.12 6.88
C GLY A 189 8.12 6.35 8.18
N PRO A 190 8.76 5.18 8.11
CA PRO A 190 9.16 4.42 9.31
C PRO A 190 10.10 5.19 10.24
N GLN A 191 10.99 6.03 9.70
CA GLN A 191 11.93 6.83 10.50
C GLN A 191 11.21 7.94 11.27
N ILE A 192 10.31 8.67 10.60
CA ILE A 192 9.45 9.68 11.25
C ILE A 192 8.61 9.03 12.33
N SER A 193 7.95 7.91 12.03
CA SER A 193 7.09 7.20 12.99
C SER A 193 7.87 6.73 14.23
N LYS A 194 9.13 6.30 14.06
CA LYS A 194 9.99 5.90 15.17
C LYS A 194 10.30 7.08 16.10
N LEU A 195 10.68 8.24 15.56
CA LEU A 195 10.95 9.45 16.35
C LEU A 195 9.67 10.00 16.98
N ALA A 196 8.55 9.92 16.29
CA ALA A 196 7.24 10.38 16.77
C ALA A 196 6.77 9.68 18.06
N LEU A 197 7.26 8.47 18.37
CA LEU A 197 6.89 7.73 19.57
C LEU A 197 7.22 8.47 20.86
N GLU A 198 8.29 9.29 20.86
CA GLU A 198 8.80 10.01 22.02
C GLU A 198 8.42 11.50 22.00
N GLY A 199 7.66 11.94 20.98
CA GLY A 199 7.32 13.35 20.78
C GLY A 199 5.90 13.70 21.20
N ASN A 200 5.67 15.02 21.38
CA ASN A 200 4.35 15.58 21.65
C ASN A 200 3.63 15.92 20.35
N THR A 201 2.51 15.26 20.09
CA THR A 201 1.69 15.44 18.87
C THR A 201 1.05 16.82 18.74
N LYS A 202 1.02 17.63 19.81
CA LYS A 202 0.43 18.96 19.88
C LYS A 202 1.48 20.08 19.95
N ALA A 203 2.76 19.75 19.87
CA ALA A 203 3.84 20.71 20.00
C ALA A 203 3.90 21.71 18.84
N ILE A 204 3.56 21.25 17.63
CA ILE A 204 3.56 22.08 16.42
C ILE A 204 2.21 21.96 15.74
N HIS A 205 1.61 23.11 15.42
CA HIS A 205 0.34 23.14 14.72
C HIS A 205 0.56 23.24 13.20
N PHE A 206 0.60 22.08 12.53
CA PHE A 206 0.64 22.02 11.08
C PHE A 206 -0.76 22.17 10.45
N PRO A 207 -0.87 22.76 9.24
CA PRO A 207 -2.14 22.81 8.52
C PRO A 207 -2.62 21.40 8.15
N ARG A 208 -3.92 21.21 8.11
CA ARG A 208 -4.58 19.99 7.66
C ARG A 208 -5.25 20.26 6.30
N PRO A 209 -4.50 20.09 5.19
CA PRO A 209 -5.01 20.48 3.89
C PRO A 209 -6.29 19.73 3.53
N MET A 210 -7.21 20.43 2.89
CA MET A 210 -8.50 19.89 2.41
C MET A 210 -9.38 19.20 3.47
N LEU A 211 -9.12 19.37 4.77
CA LEU A 211 -9.93 18.73 5.82
C LEU A 211 -11.42 19.03 5.63
N ASP A 212 -11.75 20.31 5.38
CA ASP A 212 -13.11 20.81 5.23
C ASP A 212 -13.51 21.11 3.77
N SER A 213 -12.87 20.46 2.78
CA SER A 213 -13.11 20.73 1.34
C SER A 213 -14.48 20.31 0.82
N GLY A 214 -15.27 19.61 1.64
CA GLY A 214 -16.59 19.11 1.24
C GLY A 214 -16.56 17.81 0.43
N ASP A 215 -15.44 17.46 -0.18
CA ASP A 215 -15.19 16.23 -0.94
C ASP A 215 -14.33 15.21 -0.15
N TYR A 216 -13.95 14.11 -0.80
CA TYR A 216 -13.10 13.04 -0.24
C TYR A 216 -11.65 13.07 -0.76
N HIS A 217 -11.29 14.08 -1.57
CA HIS A 217 -9.93 14.22 -2.07
C HIS A 217 -8.94 14.63 -0.98
N PHE A 218 -7.68 14.27 -1.18
CA PHE A 218 -6.56 14.58 -0.30
C PHE A 218 -5.59 15.57 -0.96
N SER A 219 -4.72 16.17 -0.16
CA SER A 219 -3.57 16.95 -0.60
C SER A 219 -2.55 17.00 0.53
N PHE A 220 -1.27 16.75 0.20
CA PHE A 220 -0.19 16.76 1.18
C PHE A 220 0.99 17.66 0.76
N SER A 221 1.02 18.22 -0.45
CA SER A 221 2.08 19.12 -0.89
C SER A 221 2.15 20.40 -0.06
N GLY A 222 0.99 20.92 0.34
CA GLY A 222 0.90 22.08 1.24
C GLY A 222 1.46 21.80 2.63
N LEU A 223 1.23 20.60 3.16
CA LEU A 223 1.79 20.16 4.43
C LEU A 223 3.32 20.03 4.37
N LYS A 224 3.87 19.45 3.29
CA LYS A 224 5.31 19.41 3.05
C LYS A 224 5.93 20.83 3.03
N THR A 225 5.28 21.76 2.36
CA THR A 225 5.74 23.16 2.29
C THR A 225 5.68 23.83 3.67
N ALA A 226 4.62 23.61 4.44
CA ALA A 226 4.51 24.11 5.81
C ALA A 226 5.61 23.52 6.72
N ALA A 227 5.93 22.24 6.59
CA ALA A 227 7.02 21.60 7.31
C ALA A 227 8.38 22.22 6.94
N LEU A 228 8.65 22.45 5.64
CA LEU A 228 9.86 23.11 5.16
C LEU A 228 10.02 24.52 5.74
N TYR A 229 8.96 25.36 5.70
CA TYR A 229 9.02 26.70 6.24
C TYR A 229 9.20 26.70 7.76
N TRP A 230 8.50 25.81 8.46
CA TRP A 230 8.67 25.68 9.89
C TRP A 230 10.12 25.32 10.27
N LEU A 231 10.73 24.36 9.57
CA LEU A 231 12.13 23.95 9.77
C LEU A 231 13.10 25.12 9.49
N ARG A 232 12.88 25.87 8.42
CA ARG A 232 13.68 27.04 8.06
C ARG A 232 13.61 28.15 9.14
N ASP A 233 12.39 28.44 9.62
CA ASP A 233 12.12 29.57 10.50
C ASP A 233 12.52 29.26 11.97
N ASN A 234 12.55 27.96 12.34
CA ASN A 234 12.92 27.51 13.69
C ASN A 234 14.32 26.89 13.78
N GLY A 235 15.07 26.83 12.67
CA GLY A 235 16.49 26.46 12.69
C GLY A 235 16.77 25.03 13.12
N LEU A 236 15.92 24.07 12.78
CA LEU A 236 16.16 22.65 13.02
C LEU A 236 17.22 22.08 12.07
N SER A 237 18.49 22.35 12.35
CA SER A 237 19.60 21.45 12.03
C SER A 237 19.94 20.65 13.27
N GLU A 238 20.58 19.48 13.16
CA GLU A 238 21.03 18.67 14.32
C GLU A 238 21.77 19.47 15.41
N ALA A 239 22.29 20.66 15.08
CA ALA A 239 23.07 21.52 15.95
C ALA A 239 22.26 22.64 16.65
N SER A 240 21.01 22.94 16.27
CA SER A 240 20.35 24.20 16.66
C SER A 240 19.08 24.06 17.52
N TYR A 241 18.87 22.95 18.19
CA TYR A 241 17.71 22.69 19.08
C TYR A 241 17.52 23.62 20.28
N LYS A 242 18.36 24.66 20.46
CA LYS A 242 18.48 25.37 21.74
C LYS A 242 18.06 26.83 21.74
N GLN A 243 17.45 27.40 20.70
CA GLN A 243 17.33 28.88 20.61
C GLN A 243 15.94 29.49 20.81
N THR A 244 14.84 28.74 20.94
CA THR A 244 13.50 29.35 20.99
C THR A 244 12.86 29.40 22.38
N GLY A 245 13.56 29.07 23.45
CA GLY A 245 12.99 29.12 24.82
C GLY A 245 11.87 28.08 25.11
N GLN A 246 11.37 27.40 24.09
CA GLN A 246 10.61 26.15 24.16
C GLN A 246 11.52 25.05 23.62
N GLU A 247 11.81 24.04 24.42
CA GLU A 247 12.62 22.89 24.01
C GLU A 247 11.83 21.98 23.06
N LEU A 248 11.52 22.46 21.84
CA LEU A 248 10.91 21.64 20.79
C LEU A 248 11.99 20.72 20.22
N THR A 249 11.68 19.43 20.19
CA THR A 249 12.60 18.38 19.72
C THR A 249 12.23 17.92 18.32
N ILE A 250 13.14 17.20 17.64
CA ILE A 250 12.82 16.50 16.37
C ILE A 250 11.69 15.49 16.57
N ASN A 251 11.60 14.90 17.76
CA ASN A 251 10.55 13.96 18.11
C ASN A 251 9.19 14.66 18.12
N ASP A 252 9.10 15.89 18.64
CA ASP A 252 7.90 16.71 18.65
C ASP A 252 7.49 17.10 17.23
N PHE A 253 8.46 17.46 16.37
CA PHE A 253 8.23 17.72 14.98
C PHE A 253 7.65 16.49 14.28
N CYS A 254 8.31 15.34 14.41
CA CYS A 254 7.86 14.08 13.82
C CYS A 254 6.48 13.67 14.33
N ALA A 255 6.23 13.80 15.64
CA ALA A 255 4.96 13.45 16.25
C ALA A 255 3.81 14.33 15.79
N SER A 256 4.04 15.64 15.69
CA SER A 256 3.04 16.62 15.22
C SER A 256 2.77 16.47 13.72
N PHE A 257 3.81 16.20 12.92
CA PHE A 257 3.70 15.97 11.48
C PHE A 257 2.92 14.69 11.18
N GLU A 258 3.31 13.56 11.78
CA GLU A 258 2.61 12.27 11.63
C GLU A 258 1.15 12.39 12.06
N GLN A 259 0.87 13.04 13.20
CA GLN A 259 -0.51 13.27 13.67
C GLN A 259 -1.34 14.02 12.65
N THR A 260 -0.77 15.04 12.01
CA THR A 260 -1.48 15.85 11.01
C THR A 260 -1.93 15.02 9.81
N ILE A 261 -1.07 14.12 9.29
CA ILE A 261 -1.43 13.22 8.19
C ILE A 261 -2.54 12.27 8.64
N ILE A 262 -2.39 11.67 9.82
CA ILE A 262 -3.38 10.73 10.38
C ILE A 262 -4.73 11.41 10.56
N ASP A 263 -4.76 12.64 11.10
CA ASP A 263 -6.01 13.39 11.29
C ASP A 263 -6.78 13.56 9.98
N VAL A 264 -6.09 13.93 8.89
CA VAL A 264 -6.72 14.10 7.56
C VAL A 264 -7.27 12.78 7.03
N LEU A 265 -6.47 11.69 7.10
CA LEU A 265 -6.88 10.37 6.63
C LEU A 265 -8.10 9.85 7.39
N ILE A 266 -8.07 9.92 8.72
CA ILE A 266 -9.14 9.43 9.58
C ILE A 266 -10.41 10.26 9.40
N HIS A 267 -10.31 11.60 9.42
CA HIS A 267 -11.48 12.49 9.28
C HIS A 267 -12.25 12.19 7.99
N LYS A 268 -11.55 12.07 6.85
CA LYS A 268 -12.21 11.79 5.57
C LYS A 268 -12.77 10.36 5.49
N THR A 269 -12.12 9.40 6.14
CA THR A 269 -12.63 8.03 6.22
C THR A 269 -13.89 7.95 7.05
N VAL A 270 -13.93 8.61 8.22
CA VAL A 270 -15.13 8.71 9.09
C VAL A 270 -16.26 9.39 8.34
N LYS A 271 -16.00 10.53 7.69
CA LYS A 271 -17.00 11.25 6.89
C LYS A 271 -17.59 10.36 5.78
N ALA A 272 -16.74 9.61 5.06
CA ALA A 272 -17.21 8.67 4.05
C ALA A 272 -18.02 7.52 4.67
N ALA A 273 -17.61 7.01 5.83
CA ALA A 273 -18.36 5.97 6.54
C ALA A 273 -19.74 6.44 6.99
N GLU A 274 -19.88 7.70 7.43
CA GLU A 274 -21.19 8.31 7.77
C GLU A 274 -22.13 8.37 6.57
N GLU A 275 -21.60 8.74 5.39
CA GLU A 275 -22.40 8.90 4.17
C GLU A 275 -22.76 7.57 3.52
N TYR A 276 -21.77 6.69 3.32
CA TYR A 276 -21.93 5.45 2.56
C TYR A 276 -22.32 4.24 3.40
N LYS A 277 -22.25 4.34 4.74
CA LYS A 277 -22.63 3.29 5.70
C LYS A 277 -22.06 1.92 5.37
N PRO A 278 -20.74 1.80 5.18
CA PRO A 278 -20.12 0.53 4.85
C PRO A 278 -20.31 -0.49 5.99
N LYS A 279 -20.30 -1.78 5.65
CA LYS A 279 -20.24 -2.86 6.65
C LYS A 279 -18.81 -3.25 6.99
N THR A 280 -17.87 -2.97 6.08
CA THR A 280 -16.46 -3.23 6.26
C THR A 280 -15.66 -1.98 5.90
N ILE A 281 -14.67 -1.64 6.73
CA ILE A 281 -13.62 -0.67 6.39
C ILE A 281 -12.30 -1.40 6.26
N ILE A 282 -11.61 -1.18 5.14
CA ILE A 282 -10.33 -1.79 4.80
C ILE A 282 -9.25 -0.72 4.83
N LEU A 283 -8.14 -1.00 5.49
CA LEU A 283 -6.92 -0.20 5.40
C LEU A 283 -5.87 -0.98 4.61
N GLY A 284 -5.35 -0.42 3.52
CA GLY A 284 -4.33 -1.05 2.67
C GLY A 284 -3.21 -0.10 2.27
N GLY A 285 -2.21 -0.63 1.58
CA GLY A 285 -1.03 0.12 1.11
C GLY A 285 0.08 0.22 2.16
N GLY A 286 1.30 0.53 1.72
CA GLY A 286 2.51 0.51 2.55
C GLY A 286 2.44 1.36 3.82
N VAL A 287 1.75 2.52 3.77
CA VAL A 287 1.55 3.37 4.97
C VAL A 287 0.62 2.72 5.98
N SER A 288 -0.16 1.69 5.59
CA SER A 288 -0.93 0.89 6.54
C SER A 288 -0.06 0.15 7.57
N ALA A 289 1.26 0.07 7.36
CA ALA A 289 2.21 -0.43 8.36
C ALA A 289 2.40 0.53 9.56
N ASN A 290 1.99 1.80 9.44
CA ASN A 290 2.09 2.77 10.51
C ASN A 290 1.19 2.36 11.69
N LYS A 291 1.81 2.06 12.84
CA LYS A 291 1.11 1.55 14.02
C LYS A 291 0.09 2.54 14.59
N LYS A 292 0.39 3.83 14.50
CA LYS A 292 -0.50 4.89 15.01
C LYS A 292 -1.73 5.04 14.13
N LEU A 293 -1.56 5.02 12.79
CA LEU A 293 -2.67 5.03 11.84
C LEU A 293 -3.61 3.83 12.08
N ARG A 294 -3.07 2.61 12.18
CA ARG A 294 -3.85 1.39 12.49
C ARG A 294 -4.68 1.55 13.75
N LYS A 295 -4.01 1.92 14.84
CA LYS A 295 -4.66 2.07 16.14
C LYS A 295 -5.73 3.16 16.13
N THR A 296 -5.42 4.32 15.54
CA THR A 296 -6.37 5.44 15.47
C THR A 296 -7.58 5.07 14.63
N LEU A 297 -7.40 4.51 13.43
CA LEU A 297 -8.51 4.06 12.60
C LEU A 297 -9.41 3.08 13.33
N GLN A 298 -8.83 2.04 13.92
CA GLN A 298 -9.61 1.01 14.63
C GLN A 298 -10.36 1.58 15.83
N THR A 299 -9.70 2.46 16.60
CA THR A 299 -10.34 3.09 17.78
C THR A 299 -11.48 4.01 17.38
N GLU A 300 -11.26 4.91 16.40
CA GLU A 300 -12.29 5.88 15.96
C GLU A 300 -13.50 5.15 15.34
N ILE A 301 -13.25 4.20 14.44
CA ILE A 301 -14.36 3.46 13.80
C ILE A 301 -15.14 2.63 14.83
N ASN A 302 -14.47 1.90 15.72
CA ASN A 302 -15.16 1.10 16.74
C ASN A 302 -15.95 1.97 17.72
N THR A 303 -15.51 3.20 17.96
CA THR A 303 -16.19 4.15 18.86
C THR A 303 -17.44 4.74 18.22
N ILE A 304 -17.34 5.16 16.95
CA ILE A 304 -18.41 5.86 16.23
C ILE A 304 -19.40 4.86 15.60
N PHE A 305 -18.85 3.75 15.07
CA PHE A 305 -19.61 2.75 14.29
C PHE A 305 -19.27 1.33 14.79
N PRO A 306 -19.78 0.90 15.95
CA PRO A 306 -19.39 -0.37 16.58
C PRO A 306 -19.72 -1.62 15.74
N ASP A 307 -20.64 -1.51 14.79
CA ASP A 307 -21.07 -2.62 13.93
C ASP A 307 -20.24 -2.75 12.65
N ILE A 308 -19.34 -1.82 12.38
CA ILE A 308 -18.47 -1.87 11.19
C ILE A 308 -17.23 -2.72 11.47
N SER A 309 -17.00 -3.73 10.64
CA SER A 309 -15.76 -4.51 10.68
C SER A 309 -14.58 -3.70 10.12
N VAL A 310 -13.47 -3.63 10.87
CA VAL A 310 -12.24 -2.99 10.39
C VAL A 310 -11.21 -4.07 10.05
N GLN A 311 -10.78 -4.11 8.78
CA GLN A 311 -9.81 -5.07 8.28
C GLN A 311 -8.50 -4.37 7.93
N ILE A 312 -7.42 -4.87 8.51
CA ILE A 312 -6.06 -4.32 8.33
C ILE A 312 -5.11 -5.49 8.07
N PRO A 313 -4.25 -5.43 7.05
CA PRO A 313 -3.38 -6.56 6.73
C PRO A 313 -2.36 -6.81 7.85
N VAL A 314 -1.91 -8.05 8.01
CA VAL A 314 -0.73 -8.32 8.84
C VAL A 314 0.47 -7.54 8.28
N LEU A 315 1.41 -7.14 9.13
CA LEU A 315 2.49 -6.21 8.74
C LEU A 315 3.27 -6.69 7.51
N LYS A 316 3.46 -7.99 7.37
CA LYS A 316 4.15 -8.59 6.23
C LYS A 316 3.48 -8.30 4.89
N TYR A 317 2.14 -8.20 4.86
CA TYR A 317 1.36 -7.97 3.63
C TYR A 317 0.89 -6.52 3.47
N ALA A 318 1.40 -5.61 4.29
CA ALA A 318 1.13 -4.18 4.14
C ALA A 318 1.90 -3.57 2.95
N MET A 319 3.12 -4.07 2.68
CA MET A 319 3.96 -3.65 1.55
C MET A 319 3.60 -4.43 0.29
N ASP A 320 4.20 -4.04 -0.85
CA ASP A 320 4.00 -4.70 -2.14
C ASP A 320 4.46 -6.17 -2.08
N ASN A 321 3.59 -7.08 -2.53
CA ASN A 321 3.88 -8.50 -2.48
C ASN A 321 3.05 -9.30 -3.50
N GLY A 322 3.58 -10.45 -3.94
CA GLY A 322 2.89 -11.32 -4.90
C GLY A 322 1.62 -11.98 -4.34
N ALA A 323 1.54 -12.15 -3.02
CA ALA A 323 0.37 -12.78 -2.39
C ALA A 323 -0.89 -11.91 -2.52
N MET A 324 -0.78 -10.59 -2.39
CA MET A 324 -1.91 -9.67 -2.57
C MET A 324 -2.45 -9.71 -4.00
N ILE A 325 -1.57 -9.92 -4.99
CA ILE A 325 -1.95 -10.01 -6.41
C ILE A 325 -2.66 -11.33 -6.70
N ALA A 326 -2.16 -12.43 -6.16
CA ALA A 326 -2.84 -13.73 -6.25
C ALA A 326 -4.23 -13.68 -5.57
N ALA A 327 -4.33 -13.05 -4.40
CA ALA A 327 -5.60 -12.92 -3.66
C ALA A 327 -6.63 -12.07 -4.44
N ALA A 328 -6.23 -10.92 -4.97
CA ALA A 328 -7.09 -10.06 -5.76
C ALA A 328 -7.62 -10.75 -7.03
N SER A 329 -6.77 -11.54 -7.70
CA SER A 329 -7.13 -12.20 -8.95
C SER A 329 -8.09 -13.38 -8.78
N TYR A 330 -8.31 -13.88 -7.55
CA TYR A 330 -9.20 -15.04 -7.32
C TYR A 330 -10.62 -14.82 -7.84
N HIS A 331 -11.22 -13.68 -7.57
CA HIS A 331 -12.57 -13.37 -8.01
C HIS A 331 -12.66 -13.18 -9.53
N HIS A 332 -11.65 -12.61 -10.17
CA HIS A 332 -11.51 -12.53 -11.63
C HIS A 332 -11.40 -13.93 -12.25
N ALA A 333 -10.60 -14.80 -11.66
CA ALA A 333 -10.44 -16.18 -12.12
C ALA A 333 -11.75 -16.99 -12.02
N LEU A 334 -12.53 -16.82 -10.94
CA LEU A 334 -13.85 -17.46 -10.79
C LEU A 334 -14.84 -17.01 -11.88
N LYS A 335 -14.81 -15.72 -12.25
CA LYS A 335 -15.63 -15.14 -13.32
C LYS A 335 -15.06 -15.44 -14.71
N LYS A 336 -13.88 -16.09 -14.80
CA LYS A 336 -13.14 -16.35 -16.06
C LYS A 336 -12.77 -15.09 -16.82
N GLU A 337 -12.51 -14.01 -16.14
CA GLU A 337 -12.04 -12.74 -16.68
C GLU A 337 -10.54 -12.83 -17.01
N PHE A 338 -10.20 -13.71 -17.96
CA PHE A 338 -8.83 -13.97 -18.37
C PHE A 338 -8.40 -13.04 -19.49
N THR A 339 -7.16 -12.60 -19.43
CA THR A 339 -6.51 -11.82 -20.47
C THR A 339 -5.65 -12.73 -21.34
N SER A 340 -5.79 -12.61 -22.65
CA SER A 340 -4.92 -13.34 -23.58
C SER A 340 -3.47 -12.93 -23.40
N TRP A 341 -2.56 -13.90 -23.36
CA TRP A 341 -1.13 -13.62 -23.31
C TRP A 341 -0.63 -12.77 -24.49
N LYS A 342 -1.37 -12.73 -25.61
CA LYS A 342 -1.06 -11.89 -26.78
C LYS A 342 -1.47 -10.43 -26.58
N GLU A 343 -2.47 -10.18 -25.74
CA GLU A 343 -3.16 -8.90 -25.63
C GLU A 343 -2.85 -8.16 -24.32
N ILE A 344 -2.29 -8.86 -23.32
CA ILE A 344 -1.95 -8.22 -22.06
C ILE A 344 -0.97 -7.06 -22.28
N THR A 345 -1.31 -5.92 -21.72
CA THR A 345 -0.51 -4.69 -21.75
C THR A 345 -0.39 -4.10 -20.36
N VAL A 346 0.56 -3.19 -20.17
CA VAL A 346 0.70 -2.42 -18.94
C VAL A 346 0.00 -1.07 -19.06
N ASP A 347 -0.65 -0.64 -17.98
CA ASP A 347 -1.16 0.72 -17.85
C ASP A 347 -0.65 1.33 -16.55
N PRO A 348 0.40 2.20 -16.61
CA PRO A 348 0.96 2.85 -15.42
C PRO A 348 -0.03 3.70 -14.62
N ASN A 349 -1.14 4.09 -15.24
CA ASN A 349 -2.16 4.96 -14.64
C ASN A 349 -3.52 4.25 -14.48
N TRP A 350 -3.54 2.92 -14.52
CA TRP A 350 -4.77 2.14 -14.46
C TRP A 350 -5.55 2.41 -13.17
N LYS A 351 -6.71 3.02 -13.30
CA LYS A 351 -7.59 3.26 -12.16
C LYS A 351 -8.37 2.00 -11.82
N VAL A 352 -8.57 1.76 -10.53
CA VAL A 352 -9.28 0.56 -10.05
C VAL A 352 -10.77 0.55 -10.42
N ASP A 353 -11.35 1.72 -10.72
CA ASP A 353 -12.75 1.91 -11.13
C ASP A 353 -12.95 2.15 -12.65
N ALA A 354 -11.92 1.85 -13.46
CA ALA A 354 -11.94 2.03 -14.92
C ALA A 354 -12.58 0.84 -15.65
#